data_7778b00508793eb1bf38deb92771b41b
#
_entry.id   7778b00508793eb1bf38deb92771b41b
#
_cell.length_a   1.000
_cell.length_b   1.000
_cell.length_c   1.000
_cell.angle_alpha   90.00
_cell.angle_beta   90.00
_cell.angle_gamma   90.00
#
_symmetry.space_group_name_H-M   'P 1'
#
loop_
_entity.id
_entity.type
_entity.pdbx_description
1 polymer ?
#
loop_
_entity_poly.entity_id
_entity_poly.type
_entity_poly.pdbx_seq_one_letter_code
_entity_poly.pdbx_strand_id
1 'polypeptide(L)'
;PSVVSVSTTTTGVTQYMGHFTVPYEAEGAGSGVIFYSDDDKIAIATNNHVIEGANSIYVTLDGDKSVPAKVVGTKSESDLAVLSVSWSDLKKAGVEKVTTATFGDSDDLEVGECVIAIGNAMGMGLSATDGIVSMKEQTINVDGNSLTVLQTSAAINSGNSGGALVNSKGEVIRINTEIYNSSMAEGMGYAIPSNQIKPTVESLLETGTQPQPYIGITGTNASLYNLEVGALVLEVKNNSPAAAAGLQSGDIITQFNGKTIKDMDSLLNAMDSSDIGKKVDLTVVRDNK
;
A
#
# COMPACT_ATOMS: atom_id res chain seq x y z
N PRO A 1 6.96 19.14 11.57
CA PRO A 1 7.52 17.96 10.92
C PRO A 1 6.66 17.54 9.74
N SER A 2 7.26 16.83 8.75
CA SER A 2 6.55 16.19 7.64
C SER A 2 6.32 14.70 7.87
N VAL A 3 7.01 14.09 8.82
CA VAL A 3 6.76 12.71 9.27
C VAL A 3 6.09 12.76 10.64
N VAL A 4 5.11 11.90 10.85
CA VAL A 4 4.27 11.84 12.05
C VAL A 4 4.15 10.41 12.56
N SER A 5 3.81 10.25 13.83
CA SER A 5 3.44 8.96 14.39
C SER A 5 1.96 8.69 14.13
N VAL A 6 1.63 7.44 13.81
CA VAL A 6 0.25 6.94 13.68
C VAL A 6 0.04 5.90 14.75
N SER A 7 -0.96 6.06 15.59
CA SER A 7 -1.39 5.08 16.58
C SER A 7 -2.82 4.63 16.30
N THR A 8 -3.06 3.35 16.48
CA THR A 8 -4.36 2.72 16.20
C THR A 8 -4.82 1.91 17.40
N THR A 9 -6.13 1.85 17.58
CA THR A 9 -6.75 0.98 18.56
C THR A 9 -7.68 0.03 17.85
N THR A 10 -7.54 -1.25 18.10
CA THR A 10 -8.39 -2.32 17.58
C THR A 10 -9.06 -3.03 18.75
N THR A 11 -10.38 -3.19 18.69
CA THR A 11 -11.11 -3.96 19.67
C THR A 11 -11.53 -5.29 19.05
N GLY A 12 -11.33 -6.36 19.78
CA GLY A 12 -11.69 -7.69 19.36
C GLY A 12 -12.24 -8.51 20.50
N VAL A 13 -12.61 -9.75 20.19
CA VAL A 13 -13.02 -10.73 21.18
C VAL A 13 -12.16 -11.98 21.06
N THR A 14 -11.69 -12.47 22.18
CA THR A 14 -10.97 -13.75 22.23
C THR A 14 -11.77 -14.76 23.03
N GLN A 15 -11.66 -16.04 22.66
CA GLN A 15 -12.28 -17.13 23.44
C GLN A 15 -11.32 -17.57 24.54
N TYR A 16 -11.77 -17.49 25.79
CA TYR A 16 -11.06 -17.98 26.94
C TYR A 16 -11.69 -19.32 27.41
N MET A 17 -10.87 -20.36 27.57
CA MET A 17 -11.27 -21.71 27.93
C MET A 17 -12.40 -22.33 27.06
N GLY A 18 -12.51 -21.92 25.79
CA GLY A 18 -13.44 -22.46 24.81
C GLY A 18 -14.94 -22.09 25.04
N HIS A 19 -15.28 -21.36 26.11
CA HIS A 19 -16.68 -21.03 26.45
C HIS A 19 -16.93 -19.56 26.80
N PHE A 20 -15.90 -18.78 27.11
CA PHE A 20 -16.06 -17.39 27.50
C PHE A 20 -15.45 -16.49 26.45
N THR A 21 -16.24 -15.54 25.93
CA THR A 21 -15.79 -14.50 25.05
C THR A 21 -15.33 -13.30 25.89
N VAL A 22 -14.05 -12.95 25.79
CA VAL A 22 -13.46 -11.81 26.50
C VAL A 22 -13.11 -10.74 25.47
N PRO A 23 -13.61 -9.51 25.63
CA PRO A 23 -13.15 -8.40 24.79
C PRO A 23 -11.69 -8.07 25.10
N TYR A 24 -10.93 -7.75 24.09
CA TYR A 24 -9.58 -7.20 24.23
C TYR A 24 -9.44 -5.92 23.39
N GLU A 25 -8.53 -5.07 23.82
CA GLU A 25 -8.11 -3.89 23.10
C GLU A 25 -6.62 -4.05 22.78
N ALA A 26 -6.26 -3.82 21.52
CA ALA A 26 -4.89 -3.88 21.05
C ALA A 26 -4.51 -2.52 20.46
N GLU A 27 -3.34 -2.04 20.83
CA GLU A 27 -2.76 -0.83 20.27
C GLU A 27 -1.76 -1.19 19.18
N GLY A 28 -1.85 -0.46 18.05
CA GLY A 28 -0.90 -0.51 16.95
C GLY A 28 -0.14 0.80 16.84
N ALA A 29 1.08 0.73 16.34
CA ALA A 29 1.93 1.88 16.09
C ALA A 29 2.52 1.82 14.69
N GLY A 30 2.55 2.97 14.01
CA GLY A 30 3.17 3.17 12.72
C GLY A 30 3.56 4.63 12.53
N SER A 31 3.79 4.99 11.30
CA SER A 31 4.19 6.33 10.89
C SER A 31 3.37 6.81 9.71
N GLY A 32 3.48 8.09 9.39
CA GLY A 32 2.86 8.69 8.22
C GLY A 32 3.65 9.86 7.69
N VAL A 33 3.42 10.19 6.43
CA VAL A 33 4.07 11.32 5.73
C VAL A 33 3.01 12.34 5.35
N ILE A 34 3.11 13.58 5.85
CA ILE A 34 2.23 14.68 5.45
C ILE A 34 2.61 15.09 4.03
N PHE A 35 1.75 14.85 3.05
CA PHE A 35 2.02 15.18 1.65
C PHE A 35 1.16 16.32 1.09
N TYR A 36 0.08 16.66 1.80
CA TYR A 36 -0.85 17.70 1.37
C TYR A 36 -1.35 18.52 2.55
N SER A 37 -1.62 19.81 2.33
CA SER A 37 -2.26 20.72 3.27
C SER A 37 -3.04 21.79 2.52
N ASP A 38 -4.28 22.03 2.92
CA ASP A 38 -5.10 23.17 2.52
C ASP A 38 -5.59 23.95 3.75
N ASP A 39 -6.60 24.81 3.60
CA ASP A 39 -7.15 25.62 4.69
C ASP A 39 -7.98 24.80 5.70
N ASP A 40 -8.48 23.62 5.29
CA ASP A 40 -9.41 22.80 6.08
C ASP A 40 -8.73 21.61 6.75
N LYS A 41 -7.76 20.98 6.08
CA LYS A 41 -7.16 19.71 6.49
C LYS A 41 -5.72 19.55 6.05
N ILE A 42 -5.06 18.59 6.66
CA ILE A 42 -3.85 17.97 6.13
C ILE A 42 -4.16 16.55 5.68
N ALA A 43 -3.40 16.04 4.69
CA ALA A 43 -3.46 14.64 4.30
C ALA A 43 -2.11 13.96 4.52
N ILE A 44 -2.19 12.70 4.96
CA ILE A 44 -1.06 11.90 5.43
C ILE A 44 -1.11 10.57 4.68
N ALA A 45 -0.02 10.22 4.03
CA ALA A 45 0.19 8.90 3.46
C ALA A 45 0.75 7.97 4.54
N THR A 46 0.24 6.74 4.59
CA THR A 46 0.72 5.67 5.46
C THR A 46 0.53 4.31 4.79
N ASN A 47 0.94 3.22 5.42
CA ASN A 47 0.61 1.88 4.94
C ASN A 47 -0.81 1.46 5.31
N ASN A 48 -1.42 0.62 4.46
CA ASN A 48 -2.75 0.08 4.73
C ASN A 48 -2.73 -0.83 5.97
N HIS A 49 -1.73 -1.72 6.09
CA HIS A 49 -1.63 -2.64 7.24
C HIS A 49 -1.50 -1.92 8.59
N VAL A 50 -0.98 -0.67 8.63
CA VAL A 50 -0.89 0.14 9.86
C VAL A 50 -2.27 0.49 10.41
N ILE A 51 -3.27 0.67 9.53
CA ILE A 51 -4.61 1.13 9.92
C ILE A 51 -5.70 0.08 9.72
N GLU A 52 -5.36 -1.07 9.17
CA GLU A 52 -6.32 -2.14 8.88
C GLU A 52 -7.00 -2.65 10.15
N GLY A 53 -8.32 -2.73 10.13
CA GLY A 53 -9.13 -3.17 11.26
C GLY A 53 -9.17 -2.20 12.45
N ALA A 54 -8.57 -1.01 12.35
CA ALA A 54 -8.56 -0.03 13.44
C ALA A 54 -9.97 0.56 13.69
N ASN A 55 -10.37 0.60 14.96
CA ASN A 55 -11.58 1.27 15.40
C ASN A 55 -11.36 2.78 15.58
N SER A 56 -10.14 3.17 15.97
CA SER A 56 -9.75 4.57 16.08
C SER A 56 -8.31 4.76 15.63
N ILE A 57 -8.04 5.92 15.04
CA ILE A 57 -6.73 6.29 14.50
C ILE A 57 -6.39 7.66 15.04
N TYR A 58 -5.21 7.80 15.58
CA TYR A 58 -4.66 9.07 16.05
C TYR A 58 -3.33 9.35 15.38
N VAL A 59 -3.09 10.62 15.09
CA VAL A 59 -1.84 11.11 14.55
C VAL A 59 -1.18 12.00 15.58
N THR A 60 0.07 11.70 15.93
CA THR A 60 0.85 12.49 16.87
C THR A 60 1.88 13.32 16.11
N LEU A 61 1.79 14.64 16.32
CA LEU A 61 2.70 15.64 15.76
C LEU A 61 3.46 16.32 16.91
N ASP A 62 4.68 16.75 16.62
CA ASP A 62 5.48 17.67 17.45
C ASP A 62 5.45 17.31 18.95
N GLY A 63 6.06 16.18 19.29
CA GLY A 63 6.12 15.67 20.66
C GLY A 63 4.94 14.76 21.01
N ASP A 64 3.97 15.27 21.73
CA ASP A 64 2.85 14.52 22.29
C ASP A 64 1.46 15.03 21.83
N LYS A 65 1.42 15.92 20.83
CA LYS A 65 0.17 16.49 20.30
C LYS A 65 -0.55 15.48 19.43
N SER A 66 -1.39 14.68 20.05
CA SER A 66 -2.18 13.63 19.39
C SER A 66 -3.56 14.14 19.00
N VAL A 67 -3.95 13.89 17.76
CA VAL A 67 -5.23 14.31 17.17
C VAL A 67 -5.90 13.16 16.44
N PRO A 68 -7.25 13.08 16.44
CA PRO A 68 -7.94 12.03 15.72
C PRO A 68 -7.77 12.22 14.21
N ALA A 69 -7.57 11.11 13.50
CA ALA A 69 -7.48 11.04 12.06
C ALA A 69 -8.64 10.25 11.46
N LYS A 70 -9.01 10.57 10.24
CA LYS A 70 -10.03 9.85 9.46
C LYS A 70 -9.38 9.21 8.25
N VAL A 71 -9.77 7.98 7.94
CA VAL A 71 -9.40 7.33 6.70
C VAL A 71 -10.11 8.03 5.55
N VAL A 72 -9.35 8.51 4.58
CA VAL A 72 -9.86 9.06 3.31
C VAL A 72 -10.06 7.93 2.32
N GLY A 73 -9.08 7.04 2.20
CA GLY A 73 -9.14 5.87 1.33
C GLY A 73 -7.94 4.94 1.55
N THR A 74 -8.08 3.73 1.05
CA THR A 74 -7.06 2.68 1.14
C THR A 74 -6.87 1.99 -0.20
N LYS A 75 -5.69 1.45 -0.43
CA LYS A 75 -5.36 0.52 -1.52
C LYS A 75 -4.52 -0.62 -0.95
N SER A 76 -5.19 -1.71 -0.57
CA SER A 76 -4.56 -2.87 0.09
C SER A 76 -3.53 -3.56 -0.79
N GLU A 77 -3.76 -3.63 -2.10
CA GLU A 77 -2.85 -4.29 -3.06
C GLU A 77 -1.49 -3.60 -3.15
N SER A 78 -1.44 -2.30 -2.85
CA SER A 78 -0.20 -1.51 -2.82
C SER A 78 0.25 -1.19 -1.40
N ASP A 79 -0.46 -1.70 -0.39
CA ASP A 79 -0.24 -1.41 1.03
C ASP A 79 -0.19 0.10 1.33
N LEU A 80 -1.08 0.88 0.74
CA LEU A 80 -1.15 2.33 0.92
C LEU A 80 -2.49 2.78 1.47
N ALA A 81 -2.47 3.81 2.30
CA ALA A 81 -3.65 4.48 2.82
C ALA A 81 -3.42 5.99 2.92
N VAL A 82 -4.52 6.75 2.86
CA VAL A 82 -4.54 8.19 3.10
C VAL A 82 -5.40 8.49 4.32
N LEU A 83 -4.83 9.22 5.25
CA LEU A 83 -5.52 9.78 6.41
C LEU A 83 -5.71 11.28 6.24
N SER A 84 -6.76 11.83 6.85
CA SER A 84 -6.95 13.26 6.96
C SER A 84 -7.09 13.68 8.42
N VAL A 85 -6.53 14.84 8.75
CA VAL A 85 -6.69 15.52 10.04
C VAL A 85 -7.15 16.95 9.80
N SER A 86 -8.19 17.40 10.52
CA SER A 86 -8.72 18.74 10.35
C SER A 86 -7.81 19.79 10.98
N TRP A 87 -7.72 20.98 10.37
CA TRP A 87 -7.02 22.12 10.98
C TRP A 87 -7.67 22.56 12.28
N SER A 88 -8.98 22.34 12.44
CA SER A 88 -9.68 22.62 13.69
C SER A 88 -9.11 21.79 14.85
N ASP A 89 -8.85 20.50 14.62
CA ASP A 89 -8.33 19.63 15.68
C ASP A 89 -6.84 19.87 15.91
N LEU A 90 -6.07 20.14 14.85
CA LEU A 90 -4.67 20.55 14.95
C LEU A 90 -4.50 21.83 15.81
N LYS A 91 -5.30 22.87 15.55
CA LYS A 91 -5.26 24.13 16.31
C LYS A 91 -5.66 23.93 17.77
N LYS A 92 -6.66 23.09 18.07
CA LYS A 92 -7.04 22.73 19.46
C LYS A 92 -5.88 22.05 20.19
N ALA A 93 -5.09 21.23 19.48
CA ALA A 93 -3.90 20.58 20.02
C ALA A 93 -2.67 21.52 20.08
N GLY A 94 -2.81 22.79 19.66
CA GLY A 94 -1.71 23.75 19.66
C GLY A 94 -0.72 23.60 18.53
N VAL A 95 -1.14 22.97 17.41
CA VAL A 95 -0.35 22.90 16.17
C VAL A 95 -0.75 24.03 15.25
N GLU A 96 0.13 24.99 15.04
CA GLU A 96 -0.13 26.18 14.21
C GLU A 96 0.38 26.03 12.77
N LYS A 97 1.34 25.12 12.55
CA LYS A 97 2.00 24.94 11.26
C LYS A 97 2.44 23.50 11.07
N VAL A 98 2.29 22.98 9.87
CA VAL A 98 2.90 21.74 9.40
C VAL A 98 3.78 22.00 8.19
N THR A 99 4.63 21.06 7.84
CA THR A 99 5.43 21.07 6.62
C THR A 99 5.03 19.84 5.81
N THR A 100 4.65 20.04 4.57
CA THR A 100 4.43 18.94 3.63
C THR A 100 5.75 18.40 3.11
N ALA A 101 5.82 17.09 2.94
CA ALA A 101 6.96 16.43 2.31
C ALA A 101 6.96 16.68 0.80
N THR A 102 8.14 16.73 0.22
CA THR A 102 8.33 16.71 -1.24
C THR A 102 8.67 15.29 -1.67
N PHE A 103 7.96 14.75 -2.64
CA PHE A 103 8.31 13.48 -3.26
C PHE A 103 9.40 13.69 -4.30
N GLY A 104 10.48 12.92 -4.19
CA GLY A 104 11.52 12.80 -5.22
C GLY A 104 11.16 11.73 -6.24
N ASP A 105 11.98 11.56 -7.25
CA ASP A 105 11.86 10.51 -8.26
C ASP A 105 12.57 9.23 -7.79
N SER A 106 11.80 8.16 -7.58
CA SER A 106 12.36 6.88 -7.12
C SER A 106 13.16 6.13 -8.19
N ASP A 107 13.00 6.49 -9.47
CA ASP A 107 13.69 5.82 -10.57
C ASP A 107 15.12 6.36 -10.73
N ASP A 108 15.38 7.60 -10.28
CA ASP A 108 16.68 8.23 -10.28
C ASP A 108 17.67 7.63 -9.27
N LEU A 109 17.19 6.81 -8.31
CA LEU A 109 18.04 6.20 -7.28
C LEU A 109 19.06 5.23 -7.87
N GLU A 110 20.25 5.22 -7.27
CA GLU A 110 21.31 4.27 -7.60
C GLU A 110 21.65 3.35 -6.41
N VAL A 111 22.03 2.11 -6.70
CA VAL A 111 22.52 1.17 -5.66
C VAL A 111 23.77 1.75 -5.02
N GLY A 112 23.82 1.76 -3.69
CA GLY A 112 24.87 2.39 -2.91
C GLY A 112 24.61 3.83 -2.51
N GLU A 113 23.52 4.46 -3.01
CA GLU A 113 23.11 5.82 -2.61
C GLU A 113 22.69 5.84 -1.14
N CYS A 114 23.12 6.87 -0.39
CA CYS A 114 22.74 7.04 1.01
C CYS A 114 21.27 7.43 1.14
N VAL A 115 20.58 6.79 2.07
CA VAL A 115 19.19 7.04 2.40
C VAL A 115 18.99 7.08 3.92
N ILE A 116 17.95 7.79 4.36
CA ILE A 116 17.58 7.89 5.78
C ILE A 116 16.12 7.45 5.90
N ALA A 117 15.87 6.44 6.73
CA ALA A 117 14.53 6.04 7.11
C ALA A 117 14.09 6.81 8.37
N ILE A 118 12.90 7.41 8.31
CA ILE A 118 12.33 8.22 9.40
C ILE A 118 10.97 7.63 9.76
N GLY A 119 10.76 7.36 11.03
CA GLY A 119 9.49 6.85 11.54
C GLY A 119 9.48 6.70 13.05
N ASN A 120 8.37 6.20 13.59
CA ASN A 120 8.15 6.00 15.03
C ASN A 120 8.49 4.56 15.43
N ALA A 121 9.76 4.19 15.34
CA ALA A 121 10.19 2.83 15.66
C ALA A 121 9.75 2.43 17.09
N MET A 122 9.06 1.28 17.18
CA MET A 122 8.56 0.70 18.43
C MET A 122 7.63 1.60 19.24
N GLY A 123 7.02 2.63 18.64
CA GLY A 123 6.13 3.56 19.34
C GLY A 123 6.82 4.52 20.31
N MET A 124 8.15 4.59 20.29
CA MET A 124 8.93 5.38 21.26
C MET A 124 9.23 6.81 20.81
N GLY A 125 8.57 7.29 19.77
CA GLY A 125 8.79 8.59 19.15
C GLY A 125 9.54 8.51 17.83
N LEU A 126 9.52 9.64 17.07
CA LEU A 126 10.20 9.69 15.78
C LEU A 126 11.71 9.51 15.94
N SER A 127 12.24 8.60 15.15
CA SER A 127 13.67 8.30 15.04
C SER A 127 14.10 8.24 13.58
N ALA A 128 15.39 8.32 13.34
CA ALA A 128 15.97 8.20 12.02
C ALA A 128 17.09 7.14 12.04
N THR A 129 17.11 6.31 11.01
CA THR A 129 18.19 5.33 10.76
C THR A 129 18.76 5.55 9.38
N ASP A 130 20.06 5.47 9.23
CA ASP A 130 20.75 5.62 7.97
C ASP A 130 21.10 4.28 7.33
N GLY A 131 21.28 4.31 6.03
CA GLY A 131 21.68 3.15 5.23
C GLY A 131 21.89 3.53 3.78
N ILE A 132 21.91 2.51 2.93
CA ILE A 132 22.05 2.68 1.48
C ILE A 132 20.93 1.94 0.75
N VAL A 133 20.72 2.31 -0.51
CA VAL A 133 19.96 1.51 -1.48
C VAL A 133 20.73 0.22 -1.74
N SER A 134 20.20 -0.92 -1.32
CA SER A 134 20.81 -2.23 -1.52
C SER A 134 20.35 -2.87 -2.83
N MET A 135 19.07 -2.66 -3.22
CA MET A 135 18.48 -3.12 -4.48
C MET A 135 17.36 -2.18 -4.89
N LYS A 136 17.31 -1.75 -6.16
CA LYS A 136 16.34 -0.75 -6.66
C LYS A 136 14.92 -1.31 -6.73
N GLU A 137 14.77 -2.52 -7.21
CA GLU A 137 13.46 -3.17 -7.40
C GLU A 137 13.53 -4.66 -7.07
N GLN A 138 12.65 -5.07 -6.20
CA GLN A 138 12.41 -6.48 -5.87
C GLN A 138 10.91 -6.69 -5.78
N THR A 139 10.40 -7.73 -6.45
CA THR A 139 9.01 -8.14 -6.27
C THR A 139 8.94 -9.13 -5.11
N ILE A 140 8.14 -8.80 -4.12
CA ILE A 140 7.85 -9.67 -2.96
C ILE A 140 6.36 -10.02 -2.97
N ASN A 141 6.01 -11.20 -2.46
CA ASN A 141 4.61 -11.60 -2.29
C ASN A 141 4.23 -11.45 -0.81
N VAL A 142 3.18 -10.69 -0.55
CA VAL A 142 2.66 -10.44 0.79
C VAL A 142 1.16 -10.70 0.78
N ASP A 143 0.72 -11.70 1.55
CA ASP A 143 -0.68 -12.10 1.66
C ASP A 143 -1.40 -12.28 0.32
N GLY A 144 -0.66 -12.81 -0.68
CA GLY A 144 -1.17 -13.04 -2.04
C GLY A 144 -1.04 -11.85 -2.99
N ASN A 145 -0.59 -10.69 -2.52
CA ASN A 145 -0.34 -9.51 -3.34
C ASN A 145 1.15 -9.41 -3.70
N SER A 146 1.43 -9.09 -4.96
CA SER A 146 2.79 -8.85 -5.45
C SER A 146 3.13 -7.37 -5.31
N LEU A 147 4.08 -7.06 -4.44
CA LEU A 147 4.56 -5.70 -4.21
C LEU A 147 5.95 -5.51 -4.82
N THR A 148 6.13 -4.43 -5.58
CA THR A 148 7.46 -3.99 -6.01
C THR A 148 8.02 -3.04 -4.97
N VAL A 149 9.15 -3.42 -4.37
CA VAL A 149 9.79 -2.68 -3.28
C VAL A 149 11.27 -2.43 -3.58
N LEU A 150 11.84 -1.44 -2.91
CA LEU A 150 13.30 -1.26 -2.81
C LEU A 150 13.78 -1.97 -1.56
N GLN A 151 14.98 -2.53 -1.63
CA GLN A 151 15.70 -3.00 -0.46
C GLN A 151 16.72 -1.96 0.00
N THR A 152 16.76 -1.73 1.31
CA THR A 152 17.75 -0.84 1.97
C THR A 152 18.39 -1.53 3.16
N SER A 153 19.61 -1.11 3.49
CA SER A 153 20.29 -1.51 4.74
C SER A 153 19.92 -0.60 5.92
N ALA A 154 19.18 0.48 5.71
CA ALA A 154 18.62 1.28 6.80
C ALA A 154 17.72 0.39 7.67
N ALA A 155 17.86 0.47 8.99
CA ALA A 155 17.09 -0.35 9.92
C ALA A 155 15.60 0.04 9.86
N ILE A 156 14.77 -0.85 9.29
CA ILE A 156 13.32 -0.77 9.29
C ILE A 156 12.82 -1.76 10.35
N ASN A 157 12.10 -1.24 11.31
CA ASN A 157 11.54 -2.00 12.43
C ASN A 157 10.07 -1.62 12.61
N SER A 158 9.34 -2.42 13.39
CA SER A 158 7.94 -2.15 13.77
C SER A 158 7.76 -0.70 14.23
N GLY A 159 6.77 -0.03 13.66
CA GLY A 159 6.50 1.39 13.87
C GLY A 159 7.12 2.34 12.82
N ASN A 160 8.15 1.92 12.07
CA ASN A 160 8.65 2.70 10.92
C ASN A 160 7.73 2.62 9.70
N SER A 161 6.88 1.58 9.62
CA SER A 161 5.90 1.42 8.53
C SER A 161 5.04 2.67 8.35
N GLY A 162 4.88 3.11 7.11
CA GLY A 162 4.20 4.35 6.74
C GLY A 162 5.06 5.60 6.84
N GLY A 163 6.25 5.52 7.44
CA GLY A 163 7.23 6.60 7.51
C GLY A 163 8.00 6.80 6.20
N ALA A 164 8.84 7.83 6.17
CA ALA A 164 9.59 8.22 4.99
C ALA A 164 10.93 7.50 4.87
N LEU A 165 11.31 7.12 3.65
CA LEU A 165 12.70 6.94 3.24
C LEU A 165 13.07 8.17 2.40
N VAL A 166 14.10 8.90 2.81
CA VAL A 166 14.51 10.13 2.14
C VAL A 166 15.91 10.03 1.56
N ASN A 167 16.14 10.75 0.47
CA ASN A 167 17.45 10.91 -0.16
C ASN A 167 18.27 12.03 0.52
N SER A 168 19.48 12.28 0.04
CA SER A 168 20.38 13.33 0.54
C SER A 168 19.83 14.75 0.39
N LYS A 169 18.79 14.97 -0.42
CA LYS A 169 18.11 16.27 -0.60
C LYS A 169 16.94 16.44 0.37
N GLY A 170 16.61 15.41 1.17
CA GLY A 170 15.45 15.38 2.05
C GLY A 170 14.11 15.13 1.33
N GLU A 171 14.15 14.68 0.08
CA GLU A 171 12.98 14.30 -0.68
C GLU A 171 12.55 12.87 -0.31
N VAL A 172 11.24 12.65 -0.15
CA VAL A 172 10.69 11.31 0.10
C VAL A 172 10.74 10.54 -1.21
N ILE A 173 11.60 9.54 -1.24
CA ILE A 173 11.78 8.65 -2.39
C ILE A 173 10.99 7.36 -2.25
N ARG A 174 10.62 6.99 -1.00
CA ARG A 174 9.86 5.79 -0.69
C ARG A 174 9.11 5.92 0.63
N ILE A 175 8.09 5.07 0.84
CA ILE A 175 7.45 4.85 2.14
C ILE A 175 7.94 3.52 2.70
N ASN A 176 8.45 3.55 3.94
CA ASN A 176 8.94 2.37 4.63
C ASN A 176 7.80 1.38 4.85
N THR A 177 8.07 0.10 4.71
CA THR A 177 7.09 -0.95 4.98
C THR A 177 7.79 -2.15 5.64
N GLU A 178 7.27 -2.58 6.79
CA GLU A 178 7.72 -3.77 7.52
C GLU A 178 6.80 -4.94 7.18
N ILE A 179 6.92 -5.45 5.97
CA ILE A 179 6.05 -6.53 5.47
C ILE A 179 6.64 -7.92 5.75
N TYR A 180 7.93 -8.00 6.08
CA TYR A 180 8.62 -9.27 6.27
C TYR A 180 9.26 -9.35 7.66
N ASN A 181 8.54 -9.95 8.59
CA ASN A 181 9.07 -10.35 9.90
C ASN A 181 9.58 -11.81 9.81
N SER A 182 10.49 -12.12 8.88
CA SER A 182 11.13 -13.43 8.90
C SER A 182 12.50 -13.30 9.55
N SER A 183 12.78 -14.20 10.48
CA SER A 183 14.11 -14.39 11.08
C SER A 183 15.26 -14.64 10.06
N MET A 184 14.91 -14.72 8.77
CA MET A 184 15.83 -14.85 7.65
C MET A 184 16.13 -13.52 6.93
N ALA A 185 15.49 -12.41 7.32
CA ALA A 185 15.64 -11.09 6.68
C ALA A 185 16.32 -10.05 7.59
N GLU A 186 17.10 -10.49 8.56
CA GLU A 186 17.88 -9.57 9.42
C GLU A 186 18.74 -8.62 8.58
N GLY A 187 18.58 -7.31 8.79
CA GLY A 187 19.33 -6.28 8.08
C GLY A 187 18.79 -5.92 6.69
N MET A 188 17.60 -6.38 6.31
CA MET A 188 16.95 -6.00 5.06
C MET A 188 15.68 -5.19 5.36
N GLY A 189 15.67 -3.91 4.98
CA GLY A 189 14.49 -3.05 5.02
C GLY A 189 13.85 -2.96 3.64
N TYR A 190 12.53 -2.82 3.59
CA TYR A 190 11.78 -2.66 2.35
C TYR A 190 11.01 -1.35 2.33
N ALA A 191 10.82 -0.79 1.14
CA ALA A 191 10.07 0.47 0.99
C ALA A 191 9.41 0.57 -0.38
N ILE A 192 8.19 1.12 -0.42
CA ILE A 192 7.35 1.30 -1.62
C ILE A 192 7.83 2.54 -2.40
N PRO A 193 8.01 2.47 -3.75
CA PRO A 193 8.51 3.57 -4.57
C PRO A 193 7.61 4.82 -4.59
N SER A 194 8.20 6.03 -4.55
CA SER A 194 7.47 7.31 -4.62
C SER A 194 6.68 7.45 -5.93
N ASN A 195 7.18 6.92 -7.05
CA ASN A 195 6.49 6.95 -8.33
C ASN A 195 5.20 6.11 -8.35
N GLN A 196 5.06 5.14 -7.44
CA GLN A 196 3.81 4.43 -7.19
C GLN A 196 2.95 5.12 -6.12
N ILE A 197 3.60 5.71 -5.09
CA ILE A 197 2.90 6.35 -3.97
C ILE A 197 2.16 7.59 -4.42
N LYS A 198 2.86 8.53 -5.08
CA LYS A 198 2.33 9.85 -5.40
C LYS A 198 1.00 9.79 -6.15
N PRO A 199 0.86 9.12 -7.31
CA PRO A 199 -0.41 9.04 -8.02
C PRO A 199 -1.49 8.31 -7.21
N THR A 200 -1.11 7.32 -6.40
CA THR A 200 -2.04 6.58 -5.55
C THR A 200 -2.63 7.46 -4.46
N VAL A 201 -1.78 8.18 -3.70
CA VAL A 201 -2.28 9.00 -2.58
C VAL A 201 -3.01 10.25 -3.05
N GLU A 202 -2.63 10.84 -4.18
CA GLU A 202 -3.37 11.93 -4.81
C GLU A 202 -4.76 11.48 -5.25
N SER A 203 -4.88 10.32 -5.91
CA SER A 203 -6.17 9.75 -6.29
C SER A 203 -7.04 9.39 -5.08
N LEU A 204 -6.46 8.78 -4.04
CA LEU A 204 -7.19 8.49 -2.80
C LEU A 204 -7.68 9.76 -2.11
N LEU A 205 -6.89 10.84 -2.14
CA LEU A 205 -7.26 12.12 -1.55
C LEU A 205 -8.46 12.77 -2.26
N GLU A 206 -8.52 12.65 -3.59
CA GLU A 206 -9.57 13.25 -4.42
C GLU A 206 -10.88 12.46 -4.38
N THR A 207 -10.81 11.14 -4.45
CA THR A 207 -11.98 10.27 -4.70
C THR A 207 -12.34 9.36 -3.53
N GLY A 208 -11.46 9.24 -2.53
CA GLY A 208 -11.59 8.26 -1.44
C GLY A 208 -11.32 6.81 -1.87
N THR A 209 -11.19 6.58 -3.16
CA THR A 209 -10.85 5.27 -3.73
C THR A 209 -9.92 5.48 -4.91
N GLN A 210 -8.95 4.60 -5.10
CA GLN A 210 -8.21 4.59 -6.34
C GLN A 210 -9.04 3.82 -7.38
N PRO A 211 -9.39 4.42 -8.52
CA PRO A 211 -9.98 3.67 -9.61
C PRO A 211 -9.05 2.53 -10.01
N GLN A 212 -9.56 1.31 -10.05
CA GLN A 212 -8.80 0.15 -10.49
C GLN A 212 -9.25 -0.29 -11.88
N PRO A 213 -8.33 -0.71 -12.75
CA PRO A 213 -8.70 -1.35 -14.00
C PRO A 213 -9.58 -2.58 -13.72
N TYR A 214 -10.75 -2.62 -14.36
CA TYR A 214 -11.76 -3.63 -14.12
C TYR A 214 -12.28 -4.19 -15.43
N ILE A 215 -12.19 -5.50 -15.63
CA ILE A 215 -12.79 -6.17 -16.79
C ILE A 215 -14.07 -6.93 -16.44
N GLY A 216 -14.28 -7.29 -15.17
CA GLY A 216 -15.51 -7.89 -14.67
C GLY A 216 -15.57 -9.39 -14.78
N ILE A 217 -14.53 -10.07 -14.38
CA ILE A 217 -14.49 -11.53 -14.25
C ILE A 217 -14.19 -11.94 -12.79
N THR A 218 -14.57 -13.16 -12.44
CA THR A 218 -14.01 -13.92 -11.35
C THR A 218 -13.22 -15.07 -11.96
N GLY A 219 -12.01 -15.32 -11.51
CA GLY A 219 -11.13 -16.31 -12.13
C GLY A 219 -10.19 -16.99 -11.15
N THR A 220 -9.41 -17.92 -11.66
CA THR A 220 -8.38 -18.67 -10.93
C THR A 220 -7.26 -19.11 -11.88
N ASN A 221 -6.21 -19.71 -11.35
CA ASN A 221 -5.14 -20.26 -12.18
C ASN A 221 -5.63 -21.50 -12.92
N ALA A 222 -5.54 -21.52 -14.25
CA ALA A 222 -5.96 -22.65 -15.08
C ALA A 222 -5.21 -23.95 -14.72
N SER A 223 -3.95 -23.83 -14.27
CA SER A 223 -3.11 -24.95 -13.83
C SER A 223 -3.70 -25.75 -12.66
N LEU A 224 -4.53 -25.14 -11.82
CA LEU A 224 -5.21 -25.85 -10.72
C LEU A 224 -6.26 -26.88 -11.21
N TYR A 225 -6.67 -26.76 -12.45
CA TYR A 225 -7.64 -27.66 -13.11
C TYR A 225 -6.99 -28.54 -14.19
N ASN A 226 -5.64 -28.65 -14.20
CA ASN A 226 -4.88 -29.36 -15.21
C ASN A 226 -5.16 -28.89 -16.66
N LEU A 227 -5.48 -27.60 -16.81
CA LEU A 227 -5.69 -26.92 -18.08
C LEU A 227 -4.42 -26.21 -18.54
N GLU A 228 -4.46 -25.61 -19.74
CA GLU A 228 -3.35 -24.82 -20.27
C GLU A 228 -2.99 -23.65 -19.33
N VAL A 229 -1.75 -23.17 -19.44
CA VAL A 229 -1.26 -22.04 -18.65
C VAL A 229 -2.06 -20.78 -18.98
N GLY A 230 -2.55 -20.08 -17.94
CA GLY A 230 -3.34 -18.86 -18.10
C GLY A 230 -4.28 -18.60 -16.93
N ALA A 231 -5.07 -17.56 -17.05
CA ALA A 231 -6.12 -17.19 -16.10
C ALA A 231 -7.48 -17.77 -16.56
N LEU A 232 -8.00 -18.75 -15.82
CA LEU A 232 -9.29 -19.38 -16.09
C LEU A 232 -10.43 -18.48 -15.59
N VAL A 233 -11.35 -18.14 -16.48
CA VAL A 233 -12.57 -17.39 -16.16
C VAL A 233 -13.60 -18.33 -15.56
N LEU A 234 -13.97 -18.11 -14.30
CA LEU A 234 -15.02 -18.86 -13.60
C LEU A 234 -16.39 -18.22 -13.81
N GLU A 235 -16.44 -16.88 -13.74
CA GLU A 235 -17.66 -16.11 -13.90
C GLU A 235 -17.40 -14.79 -14.63
N VAL A 236 -18.34 -14.36 -15.46
CA VAL A 236 -18.34 -13.05 -16.10
C VAL A 236 -19.50 -12.25 -15.55
N LYS A 237 -19.21 -11.08 -14.97
CA LYS A 237 -20.23 -10.20 -14.40
C LYS A 237 -21.07 -9.53 -15.49
N ASN A 238 -22.37 -9.49 -15.28
CA ASN A 238 -23.30 -8.83 -16.20
C ASN A 238 -22.95 -7.33 -16.32
N ASN A 239 -23.14 -6.77 -17.52
CA ASN A 239 -22.85 -5.37 -17.84
C ASN A 239 -21.38 -4.94 -17.61
N SER A 240 -20.46 -5.89 -17.65
CA SER A 240 -19.02 -5.63 -17.54
C SER A 240 -18.35 -5.49 -18.91
N PRO A 241 -17.13 -4.91 -18.98
CA PRO A 241 -16.32 -4.91 -20.19
C PRO A 241 -16.09 -6.31 -20.77
N ALA A 242 -15.84 -7.31 -19.91
CA ALA A 242 -15.67 -8.70 -20.29
C ALA A 242 -16.93 -9.28 -20.94
N ALA A 243 -18.12 -9.00 -20.37
CA ALA A 243 -19.39 -9.42 -20.98
C ALA A 243 -19.61 -8.75 -22.34
N ALA A 244 -19.32 -7.46 -22.47
CA ALA A 244 -19.41 -6.73 -23.73
C ALA A 244 -18.43 -7.25 -24.79
N ALA A 245 -17.27 -7.77 -24.38
CA ALA A 245 -16.28 -8.39 -25.24
C ALA A 245 -16.62 -9.86 -25.61
N GLY A 246 -17.66 -10.45 -25.00
CA GLY A 246 -18.08 -11.82 -25.26
C GLY A 246 -17.26 -12.90 -24.54
N LEU A 247 -16.58 -12.55 -23.44
CA LEU A 247 -15.97 -13.53 -22.57
C LEU A 247 -17.03 -14.41 -21.92
N GLN A 248 -16.68 -15.67 -21.66
CA GLN A 248 -17.56 -16.66 -21.06
C GLN A 248 -16.83 -17.43 -19.94
N SER A 249 -17.60 -18.02 -19.04
CA SER A 249 -17.08 -19.00 -18.09
C SER A 249 -16.44 -20.18 -18.85
N GLY A 250 -15.25 -20.59 -18.43
CA GLY A 250 -14.46 -21.62 -19.08
C GLY A 250 -13.39 -21.07 -20.04
N ASP A 251 -13.41 -19.79 -20.41
CA ASP A 251 -12.32 -19.18 -21.18
C ASP A 251 -11.03 -19.16 -20.36
N ILE A 252 -9.89 -19.40 -21.02
CA ILE A 252 -8.55 -19.23 -20.42
C ILE A 252 -7.89 -18.03 -21.10
N ILE A 253 -7.65 -16.96 -20.35
CA ILE A 253 -6.94 -15.78 -20.83
C ILE A 253 -5.46 -16.11 -20.86
N THR A 254 -4.85 -16.05 -22.05
CA THR A 254 -3.43 -16.38 -22.28
C THR A 254 -2.60 -15.18 -22.68
N GLN A 255 -3.24 -14.07 -23.14
CA GLN A 255 -2.56 -12.80 -23.39
C GLN A 255 -3.46 -11.62 -23.05
N PHE A 256 -2.84 -10.52 -22.59
CA PHE A 256 -3.45 -9.21 -22.32
C PHE A 256 -2.56 -8.14 -22.97
N ASN A 257 -3.08 -7.41 -23.96
CA ASN A 257 -2.31 -6.42 -24.76
C ASN A 257 -0.96 -6.98 -25.25
N GLY A 258 -0.95 -8.23 -25.73
CA GLY A 258 0.25 -8.90 -26.21
C GLY A 258 1.21 -9.42 -25.12
N LYS A 259 1.00 -9.11 -23.84
CA LYS A 259 1.73 -9.68 -22.71
C LYS A 259 1.20 -11.09 -22.43
N THR A 260 2.09 -12.07 -22.27
CA THR A 260 1.71 -13.45 -21.92
C THR A 260 1.18 -13.51 -20.49
N ILE A 261 0.02 -14.13 -20.33
CA ILE A 261 -0.62 -14.41 -19.04
C ILE A 261 -0.40 -15.87 -18.68
N LYS A 262 0.22 -16.11 -17.53
CA LYS A 262 0.54 -17.45 -17.02
C LYS A 262 -0.42 -17.92 -15.93
N ASP A 263 -1.02 -16.99 -15.22
CA ASP A 263 -1.87 -17.17 -14.04
C ASP A 263 -2.72 -15.91 -13.77
N MET A 264 -3.54 -15.94 -12.73
CA MET A 264 -4.33 -14.77 -12.33
C MET A 264 -3.48 -13.58 -11.90
N ASP A 265 -2.36 -13.82 -11.22
CA ASP A 265 -1.49 -12.76 -10.74
C ASP A 265 -0.86 -11.99 -11.91
N SER A 266 -0.41 -12.68 -12.94
CA SER A 266 0.11 -12.05 -14.17
C SER A 266 -0.98 -11.27 -14.93
N LEU A 267 -2.26 -11.70 -14.87
CA LEU A 267 -3.38 -10.95 -15.43
C LEU A 267 -3.63 -9.67 -14.62
N LEU A 268 -3.70 -9.76 -13.29
CA LEU A 268 -3.90 -8.62 -12.40
C LEU A 268 -2.78 -7.59 -12.59
N ASN A 269 -1.52 -8.01 -12.59
CA ASN A 269 -0.37 -7.14 -12.83
C ASN A 269 -0.41 -6.46 -14.23
N ALA A 270 -0.87 -7.19 -15.26
CA ALA A 270 -1.01 -6.62 -16.60
C ALA A 270 -2.15 -5.60 -16.66
N MET A 271 -3.24 -5.82 -15.92
CA MET A 271 -4.36 -4.90 -15.79
C MET A 271 -3.94 -3.64 -15.03
N ASP A 272 -3.27 -3.77 -13.88
CA ASP A 272 -2.82 -2.64 -13.05
C ASP A 272 -1.87 -1.69 -13.78
N SER A 273 -1.11 -2.22 -14.74
CA SER A 273 -0.25 -1.41 -15.61
C SER A 273 -0.97 -0.78 -16.81
N SER A 274 -2.29 -0.86 -16.85
CA SER A 274 -3.11 -0.37 -17.98
C SER A 274 -3.90 0.87 -17.64
N ASP A 275 -4.07 1.76 -18.63
CA ASP A 275 -4.90 2.95 -18.48
C ASP A 275 -6.38 2.60 -18.36
N ILE A 276 -7.05 3.15 -17.34
CA ILE A 276 -8.49 3.00 -17.16
C ILE A 276 -9.26 3.63 -18.32
N GLY A 277 -10.28 2.91 -18.80
CA GLY A 277 -11.11 3.35 -19.91
C GLY A 277 -10.51 3.15 -21.31
N LYS A 278 -9.32 2.59 -21.40
CA LYS A 278 -8.72 2.19 -22.69
C LYS A 278 -9.23 0.82 -23.11
N LYS A 279 -9.31 0.61 -24.42
CA LYS A 279 -9.55 -0.72 -24.99
C LYS A 279 -8.28 -1.54 -24.88
N VAL A 280 -8.45 -2.79 -24.50
CA VAL A 280 -7.38 -3.79 -24.36
C VAL A 280 -7.71 -5.01 -25.23
N ASP A 281 -6.68 -5.64 -25.76
CA ASP A 281 -6.82 -6.87 -26.54
C ASP A 281 -6.58 -8.08 -25.62
N LEU A 282 -7.51 -9.03 -25.66
CA LEU A 282 -7.39 -10.30 -24.93
C LEU A 282 -7.27 -11.46 -25.94
N THR A 283 -6.33 -12.36 -25.68
CA THR A 283 -6.31 -13.66 -26.33
C THR A 283 -6.79 -14.70 -25.34
N VAL A 284 -7.78 -15.48 -25.77
CA VAL A 284 -8.36 -16.53 -24.93
C VAL A 284 -8.33 -17.87 -25.66
N VAL A 285 -8.24 -18.94 -24.91
CA VAL A 285 -8.46 -20.32 -25.37
C VAL A 285 -9.85 -20.73 -24.89
N ARG A 286 -10.72 -21.14 -25.83
CA ARG A 286 -12.06 -21.64 -25.59
C ARG A 286 -12.23 -22.98 -26.30
N ASP A 287 -12.74 -23.99 -25.60
CA ASP A 287 -12.96 -25.35 -26.14
C ASP A 287 -11.72 -25.93 -26.86
N ASN A 288 -10.52 -25.73 -26.25
CA ASN A 288 -9.22 -26.15 -26.79
C ASN A 288 -8.88 -25.56 -28.19
N LYS A 289 -9.37 -24.36 -28.49
CA LYS A 289 -9.10 -23.60 -29.73
C LYS A 289 -8.71 -22.16 -29.45
#